data_2e38a8283657bd9b0462c14f9cc5b163
#
_entry.id   2e38a8283657bd9b0462c14f9cc5b163
#
_cell.length_a   1.000
_cell.length_b   1.000
_cell.length_c   1.000
_cell.angle_alpha   90.00
_cell.angle_beta   90.00
_cell.angle_gamma   90.00
#
_symmetry.space_group_name_H-M   'P 1'
#
loop_
_entity.id
_entity.type
_entity.pdbx_description
1 polymer ?
#
loop_
_entity_poly.entity_id
_entity_poly.type
_entity_poly.pdbx_seq_one_letter_code
_entity_poly.pdbx_strand_id
1 'polypeptide(L)'
;MAKMVGMNANYKEVAMVLKGFEGGTAFSREVFNKMQADGSKRTFNSVNATLAAMAGKGYVNKAKAVFEAEAKILTKYTLTAEGLAELEKEDEASEKDA
;
A
#
# COMPACT_ATOMS: atom_id res chain seq x y z
N MET A 1 18.68 14.96 -5.75
CA MET A 1 18.33 14.78 -5.60
C MET A 1 17.42 14.46 -5.89
N ALA A 2 16.99 14.13 -6.06
CA ALA A 2 16.27 13.91 -6.26
C ALA A 2 15.42 13.56 -6.34
N LYS A 3 14.78 13.24 -6.41
CA LYS A 3 14.07 12.93 -6.52
C LYS A 3 13.28 12.67 -6.29
N MET A 4 12.84 12.73 -5.96
CA MET A 4 12.05 12.44 -5.66
C MET A 4 10.84 12.17 -6.20
N VAL A 5 10.55 11.95 -6.87
CA VAL A 5 9.49 11.44 -7.59
C VAL A 5 9.23 10.07 -7.09
N GLY A 6 8.08 9.51 -7.24
CA GLY A 6 7.76 8.19 -6.82
C GLY A 6 7.19 8.18 -5.42
N MET A 7 7.35 7.07 -4.73
CA MET A 7 6.70 6.88 -3.44
C MET A 7 7.54 7.42 -2.30
N ASN A 8 6.89 8.13 -1.38
CA ASN A 8 7.57 8.49 -0.15
C ASN A 8 7.60 7.26 0.78
N ALA A 9 8.26 7.40 1.92
CA ALA A 9 8.46 6.28 2.83
C ALA A 9 7.15 5.66 3.31
N ASN A 10 6.15 6.50 3.57
CA ASN A 10 4.85 6.00 4.01
C ASN A 10 4.15 5.18 2.94
N TYR A 11 4.19 5.67 1.71
CA TYR A 11 3.57 4.96 0.59
C TYR A 11 4.30 3.66 0.34
N LYS A 12 5.62 3.69 0.39
CA LYS A 12 6.43 2.51 0.13
C LYS A 12 6.13 1.41 1.14
N GLU A 13 6.01 1.78 2.39
CA GLU A 13 5.72 0.81 3.44
C GLU A 13 4.40 0.08 3.16
N VAL A 14 3.36 0.84 2.85
CA VAL A 14 2.05 0.27 2.57
C VAL A 14 2.07 -0.56 1.28
N ALA A 15 2.76 -0.05 0.26
CA ALA A 15 2.85 -0.76 -1.01
C ALA A 15 3.57 -2.10 -0.86
N MET A 16 4.61 -2.15 -0.05
CA MET A 16 5.32 -3.40 0.21
C MET A 16 4.39 -4.43 0.86
N VAL A 17 3.56 -3.97 1.79
CA VAL A 17 2.61 -4.87 2.42
C VAL A 17 1.60 -5.39 1.40
N LEU A 18 1.06 -4.48 0.58
CA LEU A 18 0.12 -4.90 -0.47
C LEU A 18 0.74 -5.90 -1.43
N LYS A 19 1.98 -5.67 -1.81
CA LYS A 19 2.68 -6.56 -2.73
C LYS A 19 2.75 -7.97 -2.18
N GLY A 20 2.79 -8.11 -0.86
CA GLY A 20 2.84 -9.42 -0.22
C GLY A 20 1.53 -10.17 -0.21
N PHE A 21 0.41 -9.51 -0.49
CA PHE A 21 -0.87 -10.19 -0.62
C PHE A 21 -1.02 -10.75 -2.02
N GLU A 22 -1.76 -11.84 -2.13
CA GLU A 22 -2.01 -12.47 -3.41
C GLU A 22 -2.68 -11.47 -4.36
N GLY A 23 -2.13 -11.34 -5.55
CA GLY A 23 -2.66 -10.40 -6.53
C GLY A 23 -2.43 -8.94 -6.19
N GLY A 24 -1.66 -8.65 -5.13
CA GLY A 24 -1.40 -7.29 -4.73
C GLY A 24 -2.65 -6.56 -4.27
N THR A 25 -3.62 -7.28 -3.73
CA THR A 25 -4.92 -6.71 -3.39
C THR A 25 -5.31 -7.08 -1.96
N ALA A 26 -5.89 -6.12 -1.25
CA ALA A 26 -6.33 -6.35 0.13
C ALA A 26 -7.23 -5.20 0.57
N PHE A 27 -8.04 -5.47 1.58
CA PHE A 27 -8.82 -4.43 2.24
C PHE A 27 -7.89 -3.64 3.17
N SER A 28 -8.24 -2.38 3.41
CA SER A 28 -7.44 -1.55 4.32
C SER A 28 -7.30 -2.22 5.69
N ARG A 29 -8.35 -2.90 6.14
CA ARG A 29 -8.31 -3.61 7.41
C ARG A 29 -7.24 -4.70 7.39
N GLU A 30 -7.15 -5.43 6.28
CA GLU A 30 -6.15 -6.49 6.16
C GLU A 30 -4.73 -5.93 6.15
N VAL A 31 -4.54 -4.82 5.44
CA VAL A 31 -3.24 -4.17 5.40
C VAL A 31 -2.83 -3.73 6.80
N PHE A 32 -3.76 -3.09 7.51
CA PHE A 32 -3.49 -2.64 8.87
C PHE A 32 -3.13 -3.80 9.78
N ASN A 33 -3.92 -4.89 9.72
CA ASN A 33 -3.67 -6.04 10.57
C ASN A 33 -2.29 -6.65 10.29
N LYS A 34 -1.93 -6.74 9.03
CA LYS A 34 -0.63 -7.28 8.64
C LYS A 34 0.51 -6.40 9.15
N MET A 35 0.36 -5.09 9.00
CA MET A 35 1.38 -4.17 9.48
C MET A 35 1.53 -4.24 10.99
N GLN A 36 0.42 -4.35 11.70
CA GLN A 36 0.47 -4.51 13.16
C GLN A 36 1.20 -5.78 13.55
N ALA A 37 0.91 -6.87 12.83
CA ALA A 37 1.58 -8.15 13.11
C ALA A 37 3.08 -8.04 12.89
N ASP A 38 3.49 -7.17 11.97
CA ASP A 38 4.89 -6.96 11.66
C ASP A 38 5.56 -5.93 12.58
N GLY A 39 4.83 -5.41 13.55
CA GLY A 39 5.40 -4.51 14.53
C GLY A 39 5.17 -3.03 14.26
N SER A 40 4.38 -2.69 13.26
CA SER A 40 4.10 -1.29 12.95
C SER A 40 3.27 -0.67 14.06
N LYS A 41 3.54 0.60 14.34
CA LYS A 41 2.77 1.36 15.33
C LYS A 41 1.78 2.33 14.70
N ARG A 42 1.60 2.24 13.38
CA ARG A 42 0.67 3.11 12.69
C ARG A 42 -0.76 2.75 13.07
N THR A 43 -1.63 3.76 13.10
CA THR A 43 -3.03 3.53 13.40
C THR A 43 -3.77 3.10 12.12
N PHE A 44 -4.96 2.54 12.30
CA PHE A 44 -5.80 2.20 11.17
C PHE A 44 -6.10 3.44 10.31
N ASN A 45 -6.40 4.58 10.97
CA ASN A 45 -6.67 5.81 10.23
C ASN A 45 -5.48 6.24 9.38
N SER A 46 -4.28 6.10 9.92
CA SER A 46 -3.06 6.44 9.18
C SER A 46 -2.91 5.56 7.95
N VAL A 47 -3.08 4.26 8.11
CA VAL A 47 -2.94 3.32 7.00
C VAL A 47 -4.00 3.61 5.94
N ASN A 48 -5.25 3.80 6.38
CA ASN A 48 -6.35 4.06 5.47
C ASN A 48 -6.15 5.36 4.70
N ALA A 49 -5.67 6.41 5.38
CA ALA A 49 -5.39 7.67 4.72
C ALA A 49 -4.27 7.55 3.69
N THR A 50 -3.26 6.76 4.02
CA THR A 50 -2.17 6.52 3.08
C THR A 50 -2.66 5.80 1.83
N LEU A 51 -3.50 4.77 2.01
CA LEU A 51 -4.06 4.06 0.87
C LEU A 51 -4.92 4.98 0.00
N ALA A 52 -5.72 5.84 0.63
CA ALA A 52 -6.55 6.78 -0.11
C ALA A 52 -5.69 7.76 -0.91
N ALA A 53 -4.59 8.24 -0.33
CA ALA A 53 -3.68 9.13 -1.03
C ALA A 53 -3.01 8.42 -2.19
N MET A 54 -2.64 7.16 -2.00
CA MET A 54 -2.03 6.38 -3.08
C MET A 54 -3.00 6.18 -4.23
N ALA A 55 -4.28 6.00 -3.92
CA ALA A 55 -5.29 5.88 -4.95
C ALA A 55 -5.40 7.18 -5.76
N GLY A 56 -5.28 8.30 -5.09
CA GLY A 56 -5.30 9.59 -5.77
C GLY A 56 -4.11 9.80 -6.70
N LYS A 57 -3.01 9.12 -6.42
CA LYS A 57 -1.81 9.22 -7.27
C LYS A 57 -1.70 8.11 -8.30
N GLY A 58 -2.66 7.20 -8.32
CA GLY A 58 -2.65 6.11 -9.31
C GLY A 58 -1.80 4.92 -8.92
N TYR A 59 -1.28 4.89 -7.71
CA TYR A 59 -0.46 3.76 -7.26
C TYR A 59 -1.29 2.55 -6.90
N VAL A 60 -2.53 2.78 -6.47
CA VAL A 60 -3.47 1.68 -6.20
C VAL A 60 -4.83 2.05 -6.78
N ASN A 61 -5.61 1.03 -7.09
CA ASN A 61 -7.01 1.20 -7.45
C ASN A 61 -7.86 0.84 -6.25
N LYS A 62 -9.01 1.48 -6.12
CA LYS A 62 -9.92 1.15 -5.03
C LYS A 62 -11.27 0.73 -5.59
N ALA A 63 -11.90 -0.21 -4.91
CA ALA A 63 -13.22 -0.71 -5.30
C ALA A 63 -13.92 -1.20 -4.04
N LYS A 64 -15.24 -1.20 -4.08
CA LYS A 64 -16.02 -1.75 -2.98
C LYS A 64 -16.12 -3.26 -3.17
N ALA A 65 -15.98 -3.99 -2.08
CA ALA A 65 -16.09 -5.43 -2.11
C ALA A 65 -16.53 -5.95 -0.75
N VAL A 66 -17.07 -7.14 -0.73
CA VAL A 66 -17.51 -7.74 0.53
C VAL A 66 -16.31 -8.25 1.29
N PHE A 67 -16.16 -7.78 2.53
CA PHE A 67 -15.16 -8.31 3.45
C PHE A 67 -15.85 -9.40 4.25
N GLU A 68 -15.63 -10.65 3.86
CA GLU A 68 -16.41 -11.77 4.36
C GLU A 68 -16.26 -12.00 5.84
N ALA A 69 -15.06 -11.73 6.36
CA ALA A 69 -14.80 -11.92 7.77
C ALA A 69 -15.74 -11.13 8.67
N GLU A 70 -16.19 -9.95 8.18
CA GLU A 70 -17.06 -9.09 8.96
C GLU A 70 -18.43 -8.89 8.30
N ALA A 71 -18.66 -9.55 7.16
CA ALA A 71 -19.91 -9.45 6.41
C ALA A 71 -20.26 -8.00 6.09
N LYS A 72 -19.26 -7.21 5.70
CA LYS A 72 -19.44 -5.79 5.40
C LYS A 72 -18.87 -5.47 4.04
N ILE A 73 -19.38 -4.41 3.43
CA ILE A 73 -18.81 -3.89 2.20
C ILE A 73 -17.78 -2.85 2.57
N LEU A 74 -16.53 -3.11 2.23
CA LEU A 74 -15.43 -2.22 2.54
C LEU A 74 -14.67 -1.88 1.26
N THR A 75 -13.77 -0.91 1.35
CA THR A 75 -12.94 -0.54 0.22
C THR A 75 -11.75 -1.49 0.14
N LYS A 76 -11.58 -2.08 -1.04
CA LYS A 76 -10.46 -2.97 -1.33
C LYS A 76 -9.48 -2.23 -2.23
N TYR A 77 -8.21 -2.34 -1.93
CA TYR A 77 -7.16 -1.65 -2.67
C TYR A 77 -6.30 -2.66 -3.42
N THR A 78 -5.97 -2.33 -4.67
CA THR A 78 -5.15 -3.19 -5.51
C THR A 78 -3.97 -2.39 -6.04
N LEU A 79 -2.77 -2.92 -5.85
CA LEU A 79 -1.56 -2.27 -6.35
C LEU A 79 -1.60 -2.27 -7.87
N THR A 80 -1.40 -1.10 -8.47
CA THR A 80 -1.43 -0.98 -9.93
C THR A 80 -0.05 -1.30 -10.49
N ALA A 81 0.00 -1.49 -11.81
CA ALA A 81 1.29 -1.67 -12.50
C ALA A 81 2.17 -0.44 -12.26
N GLU A 82 1.57 0.73 -12.27
CA GLU A 82 2.27 1.98 -12.01
C GLU A 82 2.83 2.02 -10.61
N GLY A 83 2.02 1.64 -9.63
CA GLY A 83 2.46 1.59 -8.24
C GLY A 83 3.59 0.60 -8.04
N LEU A 84 3.46 -0.57 -8.65
CA LEU A 84 4.50 -1.59 -8.56
C LEU A 84 5.80 -1.10 -9.19
N ALA A 85 5.70 -0.43 -10.33
CA ALA A 85 6.89 0.09 -11.00
C ALA A 85 7.60 1.13 -10.16
N GLU A 86 6.83 2.03 -9.53
CA GLU A 86 7.42 3.04 -8.68
C GLU A 86 8.08 2.43 -7.45
N LEU A 87 7.45 1.40 -6.89
CA LEU A 87 8.01 0.71 -5.74
C LEU A 87 9.33 0.05 -6.09
N GLU A 88 9.39 -0.58 -7.25
CA GLU A 88 10.61 -1.26 -7.68
C GLU A 88 11.73 -0.29 -8.00
N LYS A 89 11.38 0.87 -8.55
CA LYS A 89 12.36 1.92 -8.79
C LYS A 89 13.00 2.39 -7.50
N GLU A 90 12.18 2.59 -6.48
CA GLU A 90 12.68 3.04 -5.19
C GLU A 90 13.64 2.03 -4.60
N ASP A 91 13.30 0.75 -4.70
CA ASP A 91 14.16 -0.29 -4.18
C ASP A 91 15.50 -0.32 -4.91
N GLU A 92 15.45 -0.17 -6.23
CA GLU A 92 16.66 -0.14 -7.02
C GLU A 92 17.54 1.04 -6.67
N ALA A 93 16.93 2.20 -6.51
CA ALA A 93 17.68 3.41 -6.16
C ALA A 93 18.32 3.25 -4.80
N SER A 94 17.61 2.66 -3.85
CA SER A 94 18.15 2.42 -2.52
C SER A 94 19.35 1.49 -2.57
N GLU A 95 19.26 0.45 -3.36
CA GLU A 95 20.35 -0.51 -3.50
C GLU A 95 21.60 0.13 -4.10
N LYS A 96 21.38 0.97 -5.08
CA LYS A 96 22.50 1.65 -5.72
C LYS A 96 23.21 2.56 -4.76
N ASP A 97 22.46 3.23 -3.92
CA ASP A 97 23.03 4.15 -2.96
C ASP A 97 23.79 3.45 -1.85
N ALA A 98 23.42 2.21 -1.61
CA ALA A 98 24.13 1.43 -0.60
C ALA A 98 25.41 0.87 -1.13
#